data_27dc3c191dbd84c833995feac4e42fda
#
_entry.id   27dc3c191dbd84c833995feac4e42fda
#
_cell.length_a   1.000
_cell.length_b   1.000
_cell.length_c   1.000
_cell.angle_alpha   90.00
_cell.angle_beta   90.00
_cell.angle_gamma   90.00
#
_symmetry.space_group_name_H-M   'P 1'
#
loop_
_entity.id
_entity.type
_entity.pdbx_description
1 polymer ?
#
loop_
_entity_poly.entity_id
_entity_poly.type
_entity_poly.pdbx_seq_one_letter_code
_entity_poly.pdbx_strand_id
1 'polypeptide(L)'
;MKIFIVHEDIYHAGNPYIYTLVKEIKKISSKVEINYGREGFWNETIFNYDIVHFQWPQAFMAGDSHQTSDLENHIKRLKSHGVKIVSTCHDLKPHYNQCADYGDCMNIVYKNSDVIFHLGNYSLLLFQKQYPDVQHWLLPHQIFDTVYTKIPSQKEAKIKLKLNPNKKYILCFGAFRADEERELVLNVAKYFKKKKVEILAPSFLHVPHRRKIPFLPNHLERKSFIYRLFYKIHMTGNSWTPVSDDMLPYYYMAADLCLIQRKKILNSGNAILPLLFNKVVVGPNVGNVGPLLKEMGFPTFDPKDESSILSAVSKGLSMINENYPASHFKDEFSTFKVATKMLEYYVQILTT
;
A
#
# COMPACT_ATOMS: atom_id res chain seq x y z
N MET A 1 -6.26 7.61 27.46
CA MET A 1 -5.84 8.26 26.21
C MET A 1 -6.93 8.06 25.18
N LYS A 2 -7.42 9.16 24.61
CA LYS A 2 -8.48 9.17 23.61
C LYS A 2 -7.91 9.60 22.25
N ILE A 3 -8.05 8.76 21.25
CA ILE A 3 -7.51 8.97 19.89
C ILE A 3 -8.66 8.97 18.90
N PHE A 4 -8.71 9.97 18.03
CA PHE A 4 -9.63 10.01 16.93
C PHE A 4 -8.88 9.80 15.61
N ILE A 5 -9.26 8.76 14.85
CA ILE A 5 -8.68 8.49 13.52
C ILE A 5 -9.57 9.12 12.46
N VAL A 6 -9.00 10.05 11.70
CA VAL A 6 -9.71 10.75 10.62
C VAL A 6 -9.82 9.83 9.41
N HIS A 7 -10.88 9.03 9.39
CA HIS A 7 -11.24 8.11 8.33
C HIS A 7 -12.74 7.83 8.37
N GLU A 8 -13.39 7.68 7.22
CA GLU A 8 -14.84 7.49 7.17
C GLU A 8 -15.26 6.17 7.81
N ASP A 9 -14.66 5.07 7.36
CA ASP A 9 -14.86 3.73 7.91
C ASP A 9 -13.60 2.89 7.81
N ILE A 10 -13.01 2.57 8.95
CA ILE A 10 -11.76 1.80 9.01
C ILE A 10 -11.94 0.31 8.71
N TYR A 11 -13.16 -0.23 8.87
CA TYR A 11 -13.44 -1.66 8.69
C TYR A 11 -13.80 -2.01 7.23
N HIS A 12 -14.44 -1.10 6.49
CA HIS A 12 -14.87 -1.32 5.11
C HIS A 12 -14.00 -0.62 4.06
N ALA A 13 -12.87 -0.09 4.46
CA ALA A 13 -11.96 0.68 3.60
C ALA A 13 -11.28 -0.13 2.48
N GLY A 14 -11.49 -1.43 2.37
CA GLY A 14 -10.81 -2.30 1.41
C GLY A 14 -9.29 -2.42 1.61
N ASN A 15 -8.73 -1.72 2.61
CA ASN A 15 -7.34 -1.77 3.03
C ASN A 15 -7.26 -2.05 4.53
N PRO A 16 -6.73 -3.18 4.98
CA PRO A 16 -6.70 -3.57 6.37
C PRO A 16 -5.73 -2.77 7.25
N TYR A 17 -5.00 -1.78 6.69
CA TYR A 17 -3.93 -1.07 7.39
C TYR A 17 -4.35 -0.47 8.73
N ILE A 18 -5.43 0.32 8.75
CA ILE A 18 -5.84 1.03 9.98
C ILE A 18 -6.49 0.07 10.97
N TYR A 19 -7.49 -0.71 10.52
CA TYR A 19 -8.26 -1.52 11.46
C TYR A 19 -7.42 -2.59 12.16
N THR A 20 -6.40 -3.12 11.49
CA THR A 20 -5.49 -4.11 12.09
C THR A 20 -4.65 -3.50 13.20
N LEU A 21 -4.11 -2.29 12.99
CA LEU A 21 -3.39 -1.55 14.01
C LEU A 21 -4.30 -1.16 15.19
N VAL A 22 -5.48 -0.63 14.91
CA VAL A 22 -6.47 -0.29 15.94
C VAL A 22 -6.86 -1.49 16.78
N LYS A 23 -7.15 -2.62 16.12
CA LYS A 23 -7.50 -3.87 16.81
C LYS A 23 -6.35 -4.36 17.70
N GLU A 24 -5.12 -4.25 17.24
CA GLU A 24 -3.97 -4.70 17.99
C GLU A 24 -3.65 -3.77 19.16
N ILE A 25 -3.72 -2.45 18.97
CA ILE A 25 -3.55 -1.45 20.05
C ILE A 25 -4.59 -1.70 21.17
N LYS A 26 -5.86 -1.97 20.83
CA LYS A 26 -6.91 -2.28 21.83
C LYS A 26 -6.63 -3.56 22.61
N LYS A 27 -5.90 -4.53 22.05
CA LYS A 27 -5.44 -5.73 22.79
C LYS A 27 -4.25 -5.41 23.70
N ILE A 28 -3.31 -4.58 23.24
CA ILE A 28 -2.12 -4.18 24.01
C ILE A 28 -2.53 -3.33 25.22
N SER A 29 -3.49 -2.43 25.05
CA SER A 29 -3.91 -1.52 26.12
C SER A 29 -5.41 -1.27 26.12
N SER A 30 -6.09 -1.72 27.18
CA SER A 30 -7.51 -1.42 27.43
C SER A 30 -7.79 0.04 27.83
N LYS A 31 -6.73 0.82 28.16
CA LYS A 31 -6.84 2.23 28.57
C LYS A 31 -6.88 3.19 27.37
N VAL A 32 -6.81 2.68 26.15
CA VAL A 32 -6.83 3.49 24.92
C VAL A 32 -8.21 3.39 24.28
N GLU A 33 -8.88 4.53 24.19
CA GLU A 33 -10.13 4.70 23.45
C GLU A 33 -9.80 5.19 22.03
N ILE A 34 -10.25 4.47 20.99
CA ILE A 34 -10.04 4.86 19.60
C ILE A 34 -11.39 4.91 18.90
N ASN A 35 -11.74 6.07 18.38
CA ASN A 35 -12.92 6.32 17.57
C ASN A 35 -12.54 6.86 16.17
N TYR A 36 -13.49 6.87 15.24
CA TYR A 36 -13.31 7.32 13.87
C TYR A 36 -14.66 7.75 13.29
N GLY A 37 -14.65 8.29 12.10
CA GLY A 37 -15.84 8.67 11.35
C GLY A 37 -15.84 10.13 10.94
N ARG A 38 -16.54 10.45 9.84
CA ARG A 38 -16.60 11.81 9.28
C ARG A 38 -17.37 12.75 10.20
N GLU A 39 -18.57 12.35 10.61
CA GLU A 39 -19.42 13.17 11.49
C GLU A 39 -18.76 13.48 12.82
N GLY A 40 -18.08 12.47 13.41
CA GLY A 40 -17.36 12.65 14.67
C GLY A 40 -16.21 13.64 14.58
N PHE A 41 -15.55 13.74 13.43
CA PHE A 41 -14.48 14.72 13.21
C PHE A 41 -14.98 16.16 13.23
N TRP A 42 -16.16 16.43 12.65
CA TRP A 42 -16.74 17.77 12.61
C TRP A 42 -17.59 18.13 13.84
N ASN A 43 -17.83 17.18 14.75
CA ASN A 43 -18.60 17.39 15.95
C ASN A 43 -17.75 18.02 17.06
N GLU A 44 -18.36 18.89 17.90
CA GLU A 44 -17.69 19.54 19.04
C GLU A 44 -17.08 18.54 20.05
N THR A 45 -17.55 17.31 20.11
CA THR A 45 -16.97 16.25 20.96
C THR A 45 -15.53 15.90 20.60
N ILE A 46 -15.05 16.25 19.41
CA ILE A 46 -13.68 16.01 18.96
C ILE A 46 -12.65 16.74 19.82
N PHE A 47 -13.00 17.88 20.44
CA PHE A 47 -12.14 18.65 21.32
C PHE A 47 -11.84 17.94 22.65
N ASN A 48 -12.53 16.84 22.96
CA ASN A 48 -12.28 16.01 24.14
C ASN A 48 -11.28 14.86 23.88
N TYR A 49 -10.70 14.80 22.68
CA TYR A 49 -9.68 13.83 22.35
C TYR A 49 -8.28 14.37 22.65
N ASP A 50 -7.36 13.46 22.99
CA ASP A 50 -5.96 13.79 23.22
C ASP A 50 -5.21 13.93 21.89
N ILE A 51 -5.56 13.07 20.91
CA ILE A 51 -4.91 12.98 19.61
C ILE A 51 -5.96 12.87 18.49
N VAL A 52 -5.77 13.62 17.41
CA VAL A 52 -6.46 13.46 16.13
C VAL A 52 -5.44 13.01 15.08
N HIS A 53 -5.63 11.81 14.52
CA HIS A 53 -4.68 11.17 13.59
C HIS A 53 -5.24 11.06 12.18
N PHE A 54 -4.66 11.78 11.25
CA PHE A 54 -5.00 11.74 9.82
C PHE A 54 -4.25 10.61 9.10
N GLN A 55 -4.98 9.83 8.30
CA GLN A 55 -4.42 8.76 7.47
C GLN A 55 -4.33 9.15 5.99
N TRP A 56 -5.44 9.40 5.34
CA TRP A 56 -5.54 9.88 3.96
C TRP A 56 -6.43 11.12 3.90
N PRO A 57 -5.90 12.33 4.22
CA PRO A 57 -6.73 13.55 4.29
C PRO A 57 -7.48 13.83 2.99
N GLN A 58 -6.87 13.57 1.83
CA GLN A 58 -7.50 13.73 0.53
C GLN A 58 -8.70 12.80 0.31
N ALA A 59 -8.62 11.56 0.81
CA ALA A 59 -9.72 10.59 0.70
C ALA A 59 -10.86 10.94 1.67
N PHE A 60 -10.51 11.44 2.85
CA PHE A 60 -11.48 11.90 3.84
C PHE A 60 -12.27 13.11 3.33
N MET A 61 -11.61 14.11 2.73
CA MET A 61 -12.26 15.29 2.16
C MET A 61 -12.99 15.00 0.85
N ALA A 62 -12.71 13.91 0.17
CA ALA A 62 -13.41 13.52 -1.04
C ALA A 62 -14.89 13.23 -0.75
N GLY A 63 -15.79 14.03 -1.30
CA GLY A 63 -17.24 13.92 -1.07
C GLY A 63 -17.71 14.51 0.27
N ASP A 64 -16.85 15.24 0.98
CA ASP A 64 -17.24 16.08 2.12
C ASP A 64 -17.91 17.37 1.64
N SER A 65 -18.86 17.90 2.44
CA SER A 65 -19.49 19.18 2.18
C SER A 65 -18.64 20.37 2.62
N HIS A 66 -17.65 20.15 3.48
CA HIS A 66 -16.74 21.18 3.97
C HIS A 66 -15.63 21.45 2.96
N GLN A 67 -15.14 22.69 2.97
CA GLN A 67 -14.03 23.13 2.12
C GLN A 67 -12.67 22.93 2.82
N THR A 68 -11.60 23.10 2.07
CA THR A 68 -10.21 23.04 2.62
C THR A 68 -9.95 24.11 3.66
N SER A 69 -10.55 25.30 3.52
CA SER A 69 -10.49 26.38 4.54
C SER A 69 -11.14 25.98 5.85
N ASP A 70 -12.24 25.21 5.81
CA ASP A 70 -12.91 24.73 7.01
C ASP A 70 -12.03 23.70 7.73
N LEU A 71 -11.37 22.82 6.97
CA LEU A 71 -10.40 21.86 7.52
C LEU A 71 -9.26 22.59 8.23
N GLU A 72 -8.67 23.61 7.61
CA GLU A 72 -7.57 24.36 8.23
C GLU A 72 -8.01 25.07 9.50
N ASN A 73 -9.17 25.72 9.50
CA ASN A 73 -9.72 26.39 10.66
C ASN A 73 -10.06 25.40 11.78
N HIS A 74 -10.62 24.25 11.44
CA HIS A 74 -10.93 23.19 12.40
C HIS A 74 -9.67 22.62 13.07
N ILE A 75 -8.61 22.37 12.31
CA ILE A 75 -7.31 21.93 12.85
C ILE A 75 -6.72 23.00 13.80
N LYS A 76 -6.78 24.28 13.43
CA LYS A 76 -6.33 25.38 14.31
C LYS A 76 -7.12 25.42 15.62
N ARG A 77 -8.43 25.22 15.57
CA ARG A 77 -9.28 25.09 16.77
C ARG A 77 -8.90 23.88 17.63
N LEU A 78 -8.67 22.71 17.03
CA LEU A 78 -8.21 21.53 17.74
C LEU A 78 -6.91 21.81 18.52
N LYS A 79 -5.93 22.40 17.86
CA LYS A 79 -4.66 22.79 18.49
C LYS A 79 -4.83 23.80 19.61
N SER A 80 -5.72 24.77 19.48
CA SER A 80 -6.00 25.75 20.55
C SER A 80 -6.67 25.13 21.79
N HIS A 81 -7.30 23.95 21.64
CA HIS A 81 -7.84 23.15 22.76
C HIS A 81 -6.82 22.11 23.30
N GLY A 82 -5.58 22.15 22.82
CA GLY A 82 -4.53 21.23 23.28
C GLY A 82 -4.55 19.85 22.61
N VAL A 83 -5.40 19.64 21.61
CA VAL A 83 -5.46 18.37 20.86
C VAL A 83 -4.22 18.25 19.96
N LYS A 84 -3.48 17.17 20.08
CA LYS A 84 -2.30 16.89 19.23
C LYS A 84 -2.74 16.37 17.86
N ILE A 85 -2.13 16.91 16.82
CA ILE A 85 -2.40 16.52 15.43
C ILE A 85 -1.29 15.61 14.93
N VAL A 86 -1.66 14.40 14.55
CA VAL A 86 -0.76 13.39 13.96
C VAL A 86 -1.20 13.08 12.53
N SER A 87 -0.28 12.80 11.65
CA SER A 87 -0.59 12.31 10.31
C SER A 87 0.34 11.17 9.88
N THR A 88 -0.14 10.27 9.02
CA THR A 88 0.69 9.25 8.38
C THR A 88 0.89 9.60 6.91
N CYS A 89 2.14 9.67 6.46
CA CYS A 89 2.50 9.92 5.07
C CYS A 89 2.37 8.63 4.23
N HIS A 90 1.19 8.39 3.67
CA HIS A 90 0.96 7.26 2.76
C HIS A 90 1.41 7.57 1.34
N ASP A 91 1.20 8.80 0.87
CA ASP A 91 1.45 9.23 -0.49
C ASP A 91 2.02 10.65 -0.52
N LEU A 92 2.80 10.97 -1.58
CA LEU A 92 3.30 12.33 -1.79
C LEU A 92 2.27 13.24 -2.48
N LYS A 93 1.39 12.63 -3.27
CA LYS A 93 0.34 13.30 -4.05
C LYS A 93 -0.90 12.41 -4.11
N PRO A 94 -2.09 12.99 -4.27
CA PRO A 94 -3.31 12.21 -4.50
C PRO A 94 -3.15 11.26 -5.68
N HIS A 95 -3.64 10.03 -5.54
CA HIS A 95 -3.55 9.02 -6.60
C HIS A 95 -4.38 9.34 -7.86
N TYR A 96 -5.40 10.14 -7.71
CA TYR A 96 -6.31 10.52 -8.78
C TYR A 96 -6.39 12.04 -8.83
N ASN A 97 -6.02 12.64 -9.98
CA ASN A 97 -6.17 14.08 -10.25
C ASN A 97 -7.66 14.45 -10.39
N GLN A 98 -8.44 14.31 -9.34
CA GLN A 98 -9.87 14.58 -9.41
C GLN A 98 -10.24 16.02 -9.02
N CYS A 99 -9.42 16.73 -8.23
CA CYS A 99 -9.56 18.14 -7.91
C CYS A 99 -8.22 18.74 -7.51
N ALA A 100 -7.95 20.00 -7.87
CA ALA A 100 -6.77 20.75 -7.42
C ALA A 100 -6.70 20.85 -5.90
N ASP A 101 -7.86 20.91 -5.23
CA ASP A 101 -8.03 21.09 -3.79
C ASP A 101 -7.52 19.91 -2.93
N TYR A 102 -7.38 18.70 -3.49
CA TYR A 102 -6.92 17.54 -2.69
C TYR A 102 -5.43 17.59 -2.32
N GLY A 103 -4.62 18.24 -3.16
CA GLY A 103 -3.23 18.52 -2.82
C GLY A 103 -3.11 19.50 -1.67
N ASP A 104 -4.01 20.46 -1.60
CA ASP A 104 -4.06 21.46 -0.54
C ASP A 104 -4.50 20.86 0.79
N CYS A 105 -5.46 19.92 0.81
CA CYS A 105 -5.82 19.17 2.03
C CYS A 105 -4.63 18.45 2.65
N MET A 106 -3.83 17.76 1.83
CA MET A 106 -2.64 17.06 2.31
C MET A 106 -1.62 18.06 2.90
N ASN A 107 -1.37 19.17 2.20
CA ASN A 107 -0.43 20.20 2.64
C ASN A 107 -0.90 20.87 3.94
N ILE A 108 -2.20 21.20 4.05
CA ILE A 108 -2.80 21.76 5.27
C ILE A 108 -2.58 20.82 6.45
N VAL A 109 -2.89 19.53 6.30
CA VAL A 109 -2.73 18.56 7.37
C VAL A 109 -1.27 18.40 7.76
N TYR A 110 -0.36 18.19 6.80
CA TYR A 110 1.06 18.00 7.10
C TYR A 110 1.69 19.23 7.77
N LYS A 111 1.41 20.42 7.26
CA LYS A 111 1.92 21.69 7.82
C LYS A 111 1.46 21.94 9.26
N ASN A 112 0.27 21.50 9.62
CA ASN A 112 -0.32 21.72 10.94
C ASN A 112 -0.16 20.53 11.88
N SER A 113 0.45 19.42 11.44
CA SER A 113 0.73 18.27 12.30
C SER A 113 1.78 18.59 13.35
N ASP A 114 1.65 18.03 14.54
CA ASP A 114 2.71 18.02 15.54
C ASP A 114 3.74 16.94 15.20
N VAL A 115 3.27 15.79 14.68
CA VAL A 115 4.12 14.69 14.23
C VAL A 115 3.59 14.08 12.92
N ILE A 116 4.50 13.76 11.98
CA ILE A 116 4.22 12.97 10.79
C ILE A 116 4.90 11.60 10.91
N PHE A 117 4.11 10.52 10.83
CA PHE A 117 4.62 9.17 10.72
C PHE A 117 4.98 8.85 9.27
N HIS A 118 6.17 8.31 9.06
CA HIS A 118 6.69 7.91 7.76
C HIS A 118 6.86 6.40 7.68
N LEU A 119 6.42 5.80 6.58
CA LEU A 119 6.54 4.35 6.35
C LEU A 119 7.93 3.95 5.84
N GLY A 120 8.85 4.92 5.66
CA GLY A 120 10.21 4.70 5.25
C GLY A 120 11.04 5.99 5.22
N ASN A 121 12.36 5.82 5.19
CA ASN A 121 13.33 6.92 5.30
C ASN A 121 13.29 7.92 4.14
N TYR A 122 12.90 7.49 2.92
CA TYR A 122 12.83 8.41 1.79
C TYR A 122 11.81 9.54 2.03
N SER A 123 10.59 9.21 2.45
CA SER A 123 9.58 10.22 2.77
C SER A 123 9.95 11.04 4.00
N LEU A 124 10.57 10.43 5.01
CA LEU A 124 11.01 11.13 6.21
C LEU A 124 12.01 12.24 5.85
N LEU A 125 13.08 11.92 5.13
CA LEU A 125 14.10 12.90 4.72
C LEU A 125 13.56 13.98 3.78
N LEU A 126 12.61 13.62 2.92
CA LEU A 126 11.94 14.57 2.02
C LEU A 126 11.10 15.58 2.81
N PHE A 127 10.30 15.09 3.74
CA PHE A 127 9.36 15.91 4.51
C PHE A 127 10.06 16.74 5.58
N GLN A 128 11.16 16.29 6.16
CA GLN A 128 11.99 17.14 7.04
C GLN A 128 12.46 18.43 6.37
N LYS A 129 12.69 18.38 5.04
CA LYS A 129 13.04 19.57 4.27
C LYS A 129 11.83 20.42 3.92
N GLN A 130 10.66 19.79 3.70
CA GLN A 130 9.43 20.46 3.27
C GLN A 130 8.65 21.06 4.46
N TYR A 131 8.67 20.41 5.61
CA TYR A 131 7.97 20.78 6.84
C TYR A 131 8.94 20.74 8.04
N PRO A 132 9.94 21.65 8.09
CA PRO A 132 11.02 21.60 9.09
C PRO A 132 10.55 21.83 10.54
N ASP A 133 9.40 22.48 10.72
CA ASP A 133 8.82 22.77 12.03
C ASP A 133 7.97 21.63 12.61
N VAL A 134 7.80 20.55 11.85
CA VAL A 134 7.02 19.37 12.24
C VAL A 134 7.97 18.24 12.66
N GLN A 135 7.61 17.46 13.65
CA GLN A 135 8.38 16.27 14.02
C GLN A 135 8.12 15.12 13.00
N HIS A 136 9.16 14.36 12.66
CA HIS A 136 9.11 13.27 11.69
C HIS A 136 9.61 11.97 12.30
N TRP A 137 8.72 10.97 12.42
CA TRP A 137 9.04 9.70 13.06
C TRP A 137 8.82 8.53 12.10
N LEU A 138 9.68 7.50 12.19
CA LEU A 138 9.61 6.32 11.35
C LEU A 138 8.70 5.26 11.98
N LEU A 139 7.56 4.98 11.34
CA LEU A 139 6.64 3.91 11.69
C LEU A 139 6.50 2.98 10.49
N PRO A 140 7.12 1.78 10.48
CA PRO A 140 7.08 0.90 9.32
C PRO A 140 5.66 0.38 9.04
N HIS A 141 5.44 -0.07 7.80
CA HIS A 141 4.18 -0.72 7.42
C HIS A 141 4.11 -2.13 8.01
N GLN A 142 2.98 -2.53 8.60
CA GLN A 142 2.80 -3.89 9.12
C GLN A 142 2.55 -4.93 8.01
N ILE A 143 2.84 -6.20 8.32
CA ILE A 143 2.79 -7.33 7.38
C ILE A 143 1.39 -7.97 7.24
N PHE A 144 0.38 -7.54 7.99
CA PHE A 144 -0.97 -8.12 8.02
C PHE A 144 -1.06 -9.58 8.50
N ASP A 145 -0.15 -10.01 9.34
CA ASP A 145 -0.08 -11.36 9.92
C ASP A 145 -1.33 -11.73 10.76
N THR A 146 -2.04 -10.74 11.27
CA THR A 146 -3.30 -10.92 12.00
C THR A 146 -4.53 -11.09 11.08
N VAL A 147 -4.39 -10.79 9.79
CA VAL A 147 -5.46 -10.96 8.79
C VAL A 147 -5.33 -12.31 8.08
N TYR A 148 -4.12 -12.60 7.58
CA TYR A 148 -3.87 -13.81 6.79
C TYR A 148 -3.25 -14.91 7.65
N THR A 149 -4.05 -15.50 8.53
CA THR A 149 -3.61 -16.52 9.48
C THR A 149 -3.58 -17.94 8.91
N LYS A 150 -4.36 -18.20 7.83
CA LYS A 150 -4.41 -19.49 7.15
C LYS A 150 -3.59 -19.44 5.88
N ILE A 151 -2.40 -20.04 5.92
CA ILE A 151 -1.46 -20.07 4.78
C ILE A 151 -1.50 -21.48 4.17
N PRO A 152 -2.03 -21.63 2.92
CA PRO A 152 -2.04 -22.92 2.25
C PRO A 152 -0.62 -23.33 1.83
N SER A 153 -0.40 -24.61 1.55
CA SER A 153 0.82 -25.06 0.88
C SER A 153 0.85 -24.57 -0.57
N GLN A 154 2.03 -24.49 -1.19
CA GLN A 154 2.16 -24.11 -2.60
C GLN A 154 1.39 -25.05 -3.53
N LYS A 155 1.39 -26.36 -3.21
CA LYS A 155 0.65 -27.38 -3.97
C LYS A 155 -0.87 -27.14 -3.93
N GLU A 156 -1.42 -26.92 -2.74
CA GLU A 156 -2.85 -26.59 -2.57
C GLU A 156 -3.21 -25.30 -3.31
N ALA A 157 -2.35 -24.29 -3.21
CA ALA A 157 -2.56 -23.02 -3.87
C ALA A 157 -2.59 -23.17 -5.41
N LYS A 158 -1.65 -23.90 -5.98
CA LYS A 158 -1.63 -24.19 -7.44
C LYS A 158 -2.86 -24.99 -7.88
N ILE A 159 -3.29 -25.97 -7.11
CA ILE A 159 -4.53 -26.74 -7.39
C ILE A 159 -5.76 -25.82 -7.34
N LYS A 160 -5.90 -25.03 -6.28
CA LYS A 160 -7.03 -24.10 -6.10
C LYS A 160 -7.16 -23.10 -7.23
N LEU A 161 -6.02 -22.61 -7.74
CA LEU A 161 -5.96 -21.68 -8.86
C LEU A 161 -5.92 -22.34 -10.22
N LYS A 162 -6.01 -23.68 -10.30
CA LYS A 162 -5.93 -24.49 -11.53
C LYS A 162 -4.66 -24.23 -12.34
N LEU A 163 -3.52 -24.11 -11.65
CA LEU A 163 -2.23 -23.83 -12.24
C LEU A 163 -1.41 -25.11 -12.46
N ASN A 164 -0.50 -25.08 -13.44
CA ASN A 164 0.40 -26.19 -13.66
C ASN A 164 1.43 -26.31 -12.51
N PRO A 165 1.50 -27.43 -11.79
CA PRO A 165 2.39 -27.59 -10.64
C PRO A 165 3.88 -27.50 -11.03
N ASN A 166 4.25 -27.84 -12.26
CA ASN A 166 5.64 -27.91 -12.74
C ASN A 166 6.17 -26.59 -13.30
N LYS A 167 5.35 -25.51 -13.27
CA LYS A 167 5.78 -24.19 -13.73
C LYS A 167 6.10 -23.29 -12.56
N LYS A 168 7.01 -22.33 -12.80
CA LYS A 168 7.26 -21.20 -11.89
C LYS A 168 6.35 -20.04 -12.24
N TYR A 169 5.95 -19.29 -11.21
CA TYR A 169 5.02 -18.16 -11.35
C TYR A 169 5.58 -16.89 -10.71
N ILE A 170 5.50 -15.78 -11.44
CA ILE A 170 5.76 -14.44 -10.93
C ILE A 170 4.42 -13.76 -10.68
N LEU A 171 4.17 -13.34 -9.46
CA LEU A 171 2.94 -12.63 -9.09
C LEU A 171 3.13 -11.13 -9.24
N CYS A 172 2.26 -10.50 -10.02
CA CYS A 172 2.07 -9.05 -10.09
C CYS A 172 0.73 -8.72 -9.42
N PHE A 173 0.74 -8.45 -8.12
CA PHE A 173 -0.48 -8.27 -7.33
C PHE A 173 -0.88 -6.79 -7.21
N GLY A 174 -2.19 -6.55 -7.10
CA GLY A 174 -2.79 -5.24 -6.89
C GLY A 174 -3.34 -4.60 -8.16
N ALA A 175 -3.94 -3.43 -8.04
CA ALA A 175 -4.56 -2.72 -9.13
C ALA A 175 -3.51 -2.21 -10.15
N PHE A 176 -3.82 -2.34 -11.43
CA PHE A 176 -3.06 -1.71 -12.51
C PHE A 176 -3.64 -0.32 -12.79
N ARG A 177 -2.90 0.71 -12.45
CA ARG A 177 -3.36 2.12 -12.52
C ARG A 177 -3.00 2.79 -13.83
N ALA A 178 -1.90 2.35 -14.48
CA ALA A 178 -1.38 2.94 -15.71
C ALA A 178 -1.05 1.89 -16.76
N ASP A 179 -1.06 2.28 -18.03
CA ASP A 179 -0.67 1.40 -19.16
C ASP A 179 0.80 0.99 -19.08
N GLU A 180 1.67 1.88 -18.59
CA GLU A 180 3.09 1.60 -18.40
C GLU A 180 3.38 0.44 -17.42
N GLU A 181 2.47 0.19 -16.46
CA GLU A 181 2.54 -0.97 -15.56
C GLU A 181 2.19 -2.26 -16.29
N ARG A 182 1.19 -2.20 -17.19
CA ARG A 182 0.79 -3.33 -18.03
C ARG A 182 1.87 -3.68 -19.04
N GLU A 183 2.47 -2.69 -19.66
CA GLU A 183 3.58 -2.86 -20.61
C GLU A 183 4.79 -3.51 -19.95
N LEU A 184 5.17 -3.06 -18.74
CA LEU A 184 6.23 -3.69 -17.95
C LEU A 184 5.96 -5.18 -17.76
N VAL A 185 4.75 -5.53 -17.28
CA VAL A 185 4.38 -6.91 -16.98
C VAL A 185 4.33 -7.75 -18.25
N LEU A 186 3.85 -7.20 -19.37
CA LEU A 186 3.86 -7.88 -20.67
C LEU A 186 5.28 -8.16 -21.18
N ASN A 187 6.21 -7.23 -21.04
CA ASN A 187 7.59 -7.40 -21.46
C ASN A 187 8.28 -8.48 -20.61
N VAL A 188 8.07 -8.46 -19.30
CA VAL A 188 8.55 -9.54 -18.42
C VAL A 188 7.92 -10.88 -18.82
N ALA A 189 6.61 -10.95 -19.08
CA ALA A 189 5.93 -12.16 -19.48
C ALA A 189 6.48 -12.74 -20.79
N LYS A 190 6.70 -11.91 -21.81
CA LYS A 190 7.28 -12.32 -23.10
C LYS A 190 8.69 -12.90 -22.94
N TYR A 191 9.52 -12.21 -22.15
CA TYR A 191 10.91 -12.61 -21.93
C TYR A 191 11.02 -13.96 -21.19
N PHE A 192 10.25 -14.14 -20.12
CA PHE A 192 10.36 -15.32 -19.26
C PHE A 192 9.54 -16.51 -19.73
N LYS A 193 8.61 -16.36 -20.67
CA LYS A 193 7.83 -17.48 -21.24
C LYS A 193 8.73 -18.59 -21.78
N LYS A 194 9.80 -18.24 -22.50
CA LYS A 194 10.78 -19.19 -23.02
C LYS A 194 11.52 -19.96 -21.92
N LYS A 195 11.55 -19.43 -20.71
CA LYS A 195 12.20 -20.02 -19.53
C LYS A 195 11.22 -20.83 -18.64
N LYS A 196 10.03 -21.16 -19.16
CA LYS A 196 8.95 -21.87 -18.43
C LYS A 196 8.47 -21.15 -17.16
N VAL A 197 8.58 -19.83 -17.11
CA VAL A 197 8.05 -18.98 -16.06
C VAL A 197 6.83 -18.24 -16.58
N GLU A 198 5.74 -18.32 -15.85
CA GLU A 198 4.48 -17.65 -16.20
C GLU A 198 4.17 -16.50 -15.25
N ILE A 199 3.36 -15.56 -15.71
CA ILE A 199 2.94 -14.42 -14.91
C ILE A 199 1.53 -14.66 -14.38
N LEU A 200 1.36 -14.48 -13.07
CA LEU A 200 0.08 -14.33 -12.39
C LEU A 200 -0.17 -12.83 -12.19
N ALA A 201 -1.13 -12.27 -12.91
CA ALA A 201 -1.46 -10.85 -12.82
C ALA A 201 -2.97 -10.67 -12.60
N PRO A 202 -3.48 -10.98 -11.40
CA PRO A 202 -4.89 -10.73 -11.10
C PRO A 202 -5.18 -9.23 -11.23
N SER A 203 -6.39 -8.92 -11.71
CA SER A 203 -6.80 -7.55 -12.03
C SER A 203 -6.06 -6.87 -13.20
N PHE A 204 -5.25 -7.57 -13.97
CA PHE A 204 -4.51 -6.98 -15.12
C PHE A 204 -5.43 -6.24 -16.10
N LEU A 205 -6.62 -6.82 -16.39
CA LEU A 205 -7.63 -6.24 -17.28
C LEU A 205 -8.67 -5.38 -16.55
N HIS A 206 -8.61 -5.33 -15.23
CA HIS A 206 -9.50 -4.50 -14.43
C HIS A 206 -9.07 -3.03 -14.51
N VAL A 207 -9.98 -2.16 -14.93
CA VAL A 207 -9.77 -0.70 -14.96
C VAL A 207 -10.70 -0.10 -13.92
N PRO A 208 -10.19 0.33 -12.75
CA PRO A 208 -11.00 1.04 -11.78
C PRO A 208 -11.46 2.37 -12.36
N HIS A 209 -12.73 2.73 -12.15
CA HIS A 209 -13.34 4.00 -12.53
C HIS A 209 -13.36 4.33 -14.04
N ARG A 210 -13.95 3.44 -14.83
CA ARG A 210 -14.38 3.82 -16.19
C ARG A 210 -15.50 4.88 -16.09
N ARG A 211 -15.17 6.15 -16.33
CA ARG A 211 -16.18 7.09 -16.79
C ARG A 211 -16.62 6.60 -18.18
N LYS A 212 -17.86 6.14 -18.29
CA LYS A 212 -18.51 5.96 -19.61
C LYS A 212 -18.63 7.36 -20.19
N ILE A 213 -17.80 7.69 -21.15
CA ILE A 213 -17.99 8.85 -22.01
C ILE A 213 -18.90 8.36 -23.13
N PRO A 214 -20.19 8.77 -23.19
CA PRO A 214 -21.04 8.40 -24.29
C PRO A 214 -20.43 9.00 -25.57
N PHE A 215 -20.42 8.22 -26.64
CA PHE A 215 -20.05 8.66 -28.02
C PHE A 215 -18.57 8.74 -28.41
N LEU A 216 -17.60 8.30 -27.64
CA LEU A 216 -16.25 8.10 -28.19
C LEU A 216 -15.94 6.60 -28.38
N PRO A 217 -15.61 6.17 -29.63
CA PRO A 217 -15.02 4.84 -29.84
C PRO A 217 -13.60 4.87 -29.23
N ASN A 218 -13.48 4.22 -28.08
CA ASN A 218 -12.37 4.34 -27.19
C ASN A 218 -11.07 3.79 -27.79
N HIS A 219 -10.02 4.59 -27.90
CA HIS A 219 -8.63 4.14 -27.95
C HIS A 219 -8.32 3.12 -26.84
N LEU A 220 -8.97 3.21 -25.68
CA LEU A 220 -8.95 2.26 -24.59
C LEU A 220 -9.59 0.90 -24.93
N GLU A 221 -10.59 0.81 -25.81
CA GLU A 221 -11.18 -0.47 -26.20
C GLU A 221 -10.29 -1.26 -27.15
N ARG A 222 -9.59 -0.58 -28.06
CA ARG A 222 -8.58 -1.21 -28.92
C ARG A 222 -7.38 -1.72 -28.11
N LYS A 223 -6.86 -0.91 -27.19
CA LYS A 223 -5.80 -1.35 -26.25
C LYS A 223 -6.30 -2.48 -25.36
N SER A 224 -7.53 -2.43 -24.87
CA SER A 224 -8.14 -3.50 -24.07
C SER A 224 -8.22 -4.82 -24.85
N PHE A 225 -8.56 -4.79 -26.13
CA PHE A 225 -8.57 -6.01 -26.99
C PHE A 225 -7.16 -6.58 -27.16
N ILE A 226 -6.17 -5.72 -27.41
CA ILE A 226 -4.76 -6.12 -27.52
C ILE A 226 -4.27 -6.71 -26.20
N TYR A 227 -4.56 -6.07 -25.07
CA TYR A 227 -4.19 -6.59 -23.76
C TYR A 227 -4.88 -7.92 -23.43
N ARG A 228 -6.14 -8.14 -23.86
CA ARG A 228 -6.85 -9.43 -23.72
C ARG A 228 -6.16 -10.54 -24.48
N LEU A 229 -5.75 -10.26 -25.74
CA LEU A 229 -5.05 -11.22 -26.57
C LEU A 229 -3.69 -11.56 -25.96
N PHE A 230 -2.91 -10.58 -25.59
CA PHE A 230 -1.61 -10.78 -24.96
C PHE A 230 -1.72 -11.49 -23.62
N TYR A 231 -2.74 -11.16 -22.81
CA TYR A 231 -3.00 -11.86 -21.56
C TYR A 231 -3.21 -13.35 -21.79
N LYS A 232 -4.10 -13.73 -22.72
CA LYS A 232 -4.38 -15.15 -23.04
C LYS A 232 -3.13 -15.91 -23.50
N ILE A 233 -2.22 -15.23 -24.17
CA ILE A 233 -1.01 -15.86 -24.74
C ILE A 233 0.11 -15.98 -23.69
N HIS A 234 0.25 -15.00 -22.78
CA HIS A 234 1.46 -14.85 -21.97
C HIS A 234 1.24 -14.97 -20.47
N MET A 235 0.01 -14.94 -20.00
CA MET A 235 -0.34 -14.92 -18.59
C MET A 235 -1.38 -15.97 -18.24
N THR A 236 -1.55 -16.21 -16.95
CA THR A 236 -2.51 -17.19 -16.42
C THR A 236 -3.27 -16.62 -15.21
N GLY A 237 -4.37 -17.26 -14.83
CA GLY A 237 -5.21 -16.88 -13.70
C GLY A 237 -6.35 -15.91 -14.04
N ASN A 238 -7.06 -15.43 -13.04
CA ASN A 238 -8.14 -14.44 -13.19
C ASN A 238 -7.57 -13.03 -13.39
N SER A 239 -8.00 -12.35 -14.42
CA SER A 239 -7.48 -11.02 -14.78
C SER A 239 -8.51 -9.89 -14.74
N TRP A 240 -9.77 -10.20 -14.48
CA TRP A 240 -10.90 -9.26 -14.64
C TRP A 240 -11.38 -8.63 -13.35
N THR A 241 -11.28 -9.36 -12.26
CA THR A 241 -11.83 -8.93 -10.97
C THR A 241 -10.74 -8.80 -9.94
N PRO A 242 -10.87 -7.89 -8.98
CA PRO A 242 -10.04 -7.88 -7.79
C PRO A 242 -10.07 -9.23 -7.08
N VAL A 243 -8.97 -9.58 -6.47
CA VAL A 243 -8.85 -10.79 -5.65
C VAL A 243 -9.48 -10.51 -4.30
N SER A 244 -10.37 -11.41 -3.86
CA SER A 244 -10.94 -11.36 -2.52
C SER A 244 -9.89 -11.74 -1.45
N ASP A 245 -10.08 -11.27 -0.23
CA ASP A 245 -9.12 -11.48 0.86
C ASP A 245 -8.87 -12.96 1.18
N ASP A 246 -9.91 -13.81 1.06
CA ASP A 246 -9.79 -15.26 1.24
C ASP A 246 -8.97 -15.95 0.16
N MET A 247 -8.91 -15.39 -1.04
CA MET A 247 -8.12 -15.91 -2.16
C MET A 247 -6.69 -15.38 -2.22
N LEU A 248 -6.40 -14.27 -1.55
CA LEU A 248 -5.10 -13.63 -1.56
C LEU A 248 -3.96 -14.57 -1.15
N PRO A 249 -4.04 -15.36 -0.04
CA PRO A 249 -3.00 -16.30 0.35
C PRO A 249 -2.69 -17.34 -0.73
N TYR A 250 -3.68 -17.78 -1.50
CA TYR A 250 -3.48 -18.73 -2.58
C TYR A 250 -2.65 -18.15 -3.72
N TYR A 251 -2.86 -16.87 -4.09
CA TYR A 251 -2.05 -16.22 -5.11
C TYR A 251 -0.60 -16.07 -4.69
N TYR A 252 -0.34 -15.61 -3.46
CA TYR A 252 1.02 -15.49 -2.94
C TYR A 252 1.70 -16.85 -2.81
N MET A 253 1.00 -17.86 -2.28
CA MET A 253 1.59 -19.19 -2.11
C MET A 253 1.83 -19.91 -3.44
N ALA A 254 0.97 -19.75 -4.45
CA ALA A 254 1.18 -20.33 -5.77
C ALA A 254 2.38 -19.72 -6.51
N ALA A 255 2.72 -18.45 -6.21
CA ALA A 255 3.85 -17.77 -6.82
C ALA A 255 5.19 -18.24 -6.25
N ASP A 256 6.23 -18.07 -7.05
CA ASP A 256 7.62 -18.27 -6.66
C ASP A 256 8.29 -16.91 -6.35
N LEU A 257 7.88 -15.84 -7.06
CA LEU A 257 8.40 -14.49 -6.97
C LEU A 257 7.26 -13.47 -6.98
N CYS A 258 7.41 -12.36 -6.25
CA CYS A 258 6.52 -11.21 -6.33
C CYS A 258 7.20 -10.05 -7.04
N LEU A 259 6.53 -9.48 -8.06
CA LEU A 259 7.00 -8.32 -8.81
C LEU A 259 6.08 -7.12 -8.55
N ILE A 260 6.63 -6.02 -8.05
CA ILE A 260 5.94 -4.75 -7.93
C ILE A 260 6.01 -4.05 -9.29
N GLN A 261 4.90 -4.04 -10.01
CA GLN A 261 4.81 -3.51 -11.38
C GLN A 261 4.75 -1.98 -11.46
N ARG A 262 4.58 -1.28 -10.35
CA ARG A 262 4.42 0.16 -10.32
C ARG A 262 5.73 0.88 -10.54
N LYS A 263 5.75 1.80 -11.51
CA LYS A 263 6.93 2.62 -11.83
C LYS A 263 7.04 3.87 -10.96
N LYS A 264 5.91 4.39 -10.47
CA LYS A 264 5.82 5.59 -9.62
C LYS A 264 5.04 5.24 -8.37
N ILE A 265 5.71 5.13 -7.25
CA ILE A 265 5.12 4.74 -5.97
C ILE A 265 5.95 5.27 -4.81
N LEU A 266 5.30 5.74 -3.75
CA LEU A 266 5.98 6.05 -2.49
C LEU A 266 6.07 4.81 -1.61
N ASN A 267 4.91 4.22 -1.29
CA ASN A 267 4.77 3.07 -0.43
C ASN A 267 3.99 1.95 -1.13
N SER A 268 4.26 0.70 -0.75
CA SER A 268 3.52 -0.44 -1.24
C SER A 268 3.42 -1.54 -0.19
N GLY A 269 2.22 -1.93 0.16
CA GLY A 269 2.00 -3.14 0.96
C GLY A 269 2.59 -4.39 0.30
N ASN A 270 2.71 -4.40 -1.05
CA ASN A 270 3.35 -5.49 -1.79
C ASN A 270 4.88 -5.56 -1.63
N ALA A 271 5.51 -4.60 -0.94
CA ALA A 271 6.91 -4.70 -0.56
C ALA A 271 7.11 -5.56 0.69
N ILE A 272 6.09 -5.65 1.55
CA ILE A 272 6.17 -6.31 2.87
C ILE A 272 5.26 -7.54 2.94
N LEU A 273 4.03 -7.47 2.43
CA LEU A 273 3.07 -8.58 2.49
C LEU A 273 3.63 -9.93 1.94
N PRO A 274 4.43 -9.96 0.86
CA PRO A 274 5.03 -11.21 0.39
C PRO A 274 5.92 -11.92 1.39
N LEU A 275 6.51 -11.19 2.36
CA LEU A 275 7.36 -11.76 3.41
C LEU A 275 6.56 -12.73 4.32
N LEU A 276 5.27 -12.45 4.53
CA LEU A 276 4.38 -13.35 5.28
C LEU A 276 4.31 -14.74 4.64
N PHE A 277 4.45 -14.81 3.32
CA PHE A 277 4.39 -16.02 2.50
C PHE A 277 5.78 -16.53 2.09
N ASN A 278 6.85 -16.03 2.71
CA ASN A 278 8.25 -16.36 2.40
C ASN A 278 8.59 -16.17 0.91
N LYS A 279 8.19 -15.03 0.32
CA LYS A 279 8.44 -14.73 -1.10
C LYS A 279 9.46 -13.63 -1.28
N VAL A 280 10.39 -13.85 -2.21
CA VAL A 280 11.31 -12.81 -2.70
C VAL A 280 10.51 -11.75 -3.45
N VAL A 281 10.85 -10.50 -3.23
CA VAL A 281 10.21 -9.34 -3.88
C VAL A 281 11.18 -8.67 -4.83
N VAL A 282 10.71 -8.36 -6.02
CA VAL A 282 11.42 -7.50 -6.99
C VAL A 282 10.59 -6.24 -7.19
N GLY A 283 11.19 -5.08 -7.10
CA GLY A 283 10.45 -3.82 -7.21
C GLY A 283 11.28 -2.65 -7.72
N PRO A 284 10.62 -1.51 -8.00
CA PRO A 284 11.28 -0.32 -8.49
C PRO A 284 12.16 0.33 -7.42
N ASN A 285 13.30 0.87 -7.84
CA ASN A 285 14.18 1.66 -6.97
C ASN A 285 13.66 3.11 -6.85
N VAL A 286 12.45 3.28 -6.28
CA VAL A 286 11.81 4.59 -6.09
C VAL A 286 11.11 4.67 -4.74
N GLY A 287 10.89 5.89 -4.26
CA GLY A 287 10.18 6.17 -3.01
C GLY A 287 10.77 5.43 -1.81
N ASN A 288 9.92 4.99 -0.90
CA ASN A 288 10.32 4.15 0.22
C ASN A 288 10.55 2.68 -0.19
N VAL A 289 9.98 2.25 -1.32
CA VAL A 289 10.06 0.85 -1.80
C VAL A 289 11.50 0.47 -2.14
N GLY A 290 12.22 1.31 -2.88
CA GLY A 290 13.59 1.03 -3.30
C GLY A 290 14.56 0.81 -2.12
N PRO A 291 14.70 1.76 -1.19
CA PRO A 291 15.55 1.60 0.00
C PRO A 291 15.16 0.38 0.84
N LEU A 292 13.87 0.16 1.09
CA LEU A 292 13.38 -0.98 1.87
C LEU A 292 13.77 -2.33 1.25
N LEU A 293 13.56 -2.49 -0.07
CA LEU A 293 13.94 -3.73 -0.76
C LEU A 293 15.45 -3.96 -0.74
N LYS A 294 16.26 -2.90 -0.89
CA LYS A 294 17.72 -3.00 -0.81
C LYS A 294 18.21 -3.40 0.58
N GLU A 295 17.61 -2.85 1.64
CA GLU A 295 17.91 -3.20 3.02
C GLU A 295 17.64 -4.69 3.30
N MET A 296 16.57 -5.23 2.71
CA MET A 296 16.27 -6.66 2.75
C MET A 296 17.10 -7.51 1.76
N GLY A 297 18.05 -6.93 1.03
CA GLY A 297 18.85 -7.63 0.02
C GLY A 297 18.10 -8.02 -1.24
N PHE A 298 16.86 -7.54 -1.44
CA PHE A 298 16.04 -7.86 -2.59
C PHE A 298 16.42 -7.06 -3.84
N PRO A 299 16.26 -7.65 -5.04
CA PRO A 299 16.58 -6.98 -6.29
C PRO A 299 15.66 -5.80 -6.55
N THR A 300 16.25 -4.67 -6.91
CA THR A 300 15.54 -3.48 -7.38
C THR A 300 15.88 -3.16 -8.82
N PHE A 301 15.00 -2.46 -9.52
CA PHE A 301 15.20 -2.03 -10.90
C PHE A 301 14.99 -0.53 -11.08
N ASP A 302 15.65 0.04 -12.10
CA ASP A 302 15.29 1.36 -12.62
C ASP A 302 13.99 1.22 -13.46
N PRO A 303 12.88 1.90 -13.08
CA PRO A 303 11.62 1.80 -13.81
C PRO A 303 11.66 2.37 -15.24
N LYS A 304 12.73 3.08 -15.61
CA LYS A 304 12.95 3.65 -16.95
C LYS A 304 13.77 2.71 -17.86
N ASP A 305 14.46 1.72 -17.28
CA ASP A 305 15.33 0.79 -18.00
C ASP A 305 14.76 -0.62 -18.01
N GLU A 306 14.34 -1.09 -19.20
CA GLU A 306 13.79 -2.44 -19.39
C GLU A 306 14.83 -3.53 -19.08
N SER A 307 16.09 -3.31 -19.41
CA SER A 307 17.16 -4.27 -19.15
C SER A 307 17.39 -4.45 -17.65
N SER A 308 17.30 -3.37 -16.89
CA SER A 308 17.34 -3.37 -15.42
C SER A 308 16.19 -4.19 -14.82
N ILE A 309 14.97 -4.06 -15.37
CA ILE A 309 13.79 -4.83 -14.93
C ILE A 309 14.03 -6.33 -15.13
N LEU A 310 14.43 -6.74 -16.33
CA LEU A 310 14.65 -8.15 -16.65
C LEU A 310 15.81 -8.76 -15.85
N SER A 311 16.87 -7.98 -15.61
CA SER A 311 18.01 -8.37 -14.77
C SER A 311 17.58 -8.57 -13.32
N ALA A 312 16.82 -7.63 -12.74
CA ALA A 312 16.34 -7.73 -11.37
C ALA A 312 15.42 -8.95 -11.18
N VAL A 313 14.51 -9.20 -12.12
CA VAL A 313 13.64 -10.39 -12.08
C VAL A 313 14.47 -11.68 -12.19
N SER A 314 15.48 -11.72 -13.06
CA SER A 314 16.38 -12.87 -13.18
C SER A 314 17.13 -13.13 -11.88
N LYS A 315 17.66 -12.08 -11.24
CA LYS A 315 18.32 -12.17 -9.92
C LYS A 315 17.35 -12.68 -8.84
N GLY A 316 16.11 -12.17 -8.80
CA GLY A 316 15.11 -12.66 -7.86
C GLY A 316 14.79 -14.14 -8.03
N LEU A 317 14.72 -14.63 -9.27
CA LEU A 317 14.52 -16.06 -9.57
C LEU A 317 15.72 -16.91 -9.14
N SER A 318 16.95 -16.39 -9.19
CA SER A 318 18.15 -17.09 -8.67
C SER A 318 18.11 -17.22 -7.15
N MET A 319 17.72 -16.15 -6.44
CA MET A 319 17.59 -16.15 -4.98
C MET A 319 16.62 -17.23 -4.48
N ILE A 320 15.55 -17.52 -5.22
CA ILE A 320 14.60 -18.59 -4.87
C ILE A 320 15.28 -19.95 -4.97
N ASN A 321 16.10 -20.16 -5.99
CA ASN A 321 16.83 -21.42 -6.14
C ASN A 321 17.87 -21.63 -5.03
N GLU A 322 18.37 -20.54 -4.45
CA GLU A 322 19.30 -20.52 -3.31
C GLU A 322 18.58 -20.61 -1.95
N ASN A 323 17.24 -20.79 -1.95
CA ASN A 323 16.40 -20.83 -0.75
C ASN A 323 16.56 -19.61 0.16
N TYR A 324 16.60 -18.41 -0.43
CA TYR A 324 16.72 -17.15 0.32
C TYR A 324 15.58 -17.01 1.34
N PRO A 325 15.89 -16.79 2.65
CA PRO A 325 14.89 -16.77 3.70
C PRO A 325 14.17 -15.40 3.78
N ALA A 326 13.26 -15.14 2.86
CA ALA A 326 12.50 -13.89 2.82
C ALA A 326 11.69 -13.63 4.11
N SER A 327 11.27 -14.71 4.79
CA SER A 327 10.56 -14.62 6.07
C SER A 327 11.41 -14.10 7.24
N HIS A 328 12.73 -13.96 7.09
CA HIS A 328 13.62 -13.46 8.13
C HIS A 328 13.21 -12.05 8.63
N PHE A 329 12.68 -11.25 7.74
CA PHE A 329 12.21 -9.89 8.05
C PHE A 329 10.78 -9.83 8.61
N LYS A 330 10.06 -10.95 8.64
CA LYS A 330 8.64 -10.99 9.01
C LYS A 330 8.39 -10.43 10.42
N ASP A 331 9.22 -10.76 11.38
CA ASP A 331 9.01 -10.38 12.79
C ASP A 331 9.18 -8.88 13.00
N GLU A 332 10.02 -8.22 12.21
CA GLU A 332 10.25 -6.79 12.28
C GLU A 332 9.01 -5.99 11.91
N PHE A 333 8.25 -6.50 10.92
CA PHE A 333 7.03 -5.86 10.41
C PHE A 333 5.75 -6.47 10.97
N SER A 334 5.83 -7.28 12.05
CA SER A 334 4.63 -7.88 12.65
C SER A 334 3.65 -6.80 13.11
N THR A 335 2.35 -7.07 12.94
CA THR A 335 1.30 -6.12 13.35
C THR A 335 1.43 -5.73 14.83
N PHE A 336 1.83 -6.70 15.68
CA PHE A 336 2.08 -6.45 17.10
C PHE A 336 3.20 -5.43 17.34
N LYS A 337 4.38 -5.59 16.71
CA LYS A 337 5.51 -4.66 16.89
C LYS A 337 5.18 -3.25 16.37
N VAL A 338 4.54 -3.16 15.21
CA VAL A 338 4.15 -1.87 14.63
C VAL A 338 3.09 -1.18 15.47
N ALA A 339 2.09 -1.92 15.97
CA ALA A 339 1.06 -1.39 16.86
C ALA A 339 1.64 -0.93 18.22
N THR A 340 2.58 -1.70 18.79
CA THR A 340 3.29 -1.34 20.02
C THR A 340 4.06 -0.03 19.81
N LYS A 341 4.84 0.07 18.75
CA LYS A 341 5.59 1.28 18.41
C LYS A 341 4.68 2.49 18.18
N MET A 342 3.56 2.30 17.50
CA MET A 342 2.58 3.36 17.30
C MET A 342 1.98 3.84 18.61
N LEU A 343 1.68 2.93 19.53
CA LEU A 343 1.19 3.24 20.86
C LEU A 343 2.23 4.00 21.70
N GLU A 344 3.48 3.57 21.70
CA GLU A 344 4.60 4.27 22.33
C GLU A 344 4.74 5.70 21.81
N TYR A 345 4.63 5.89 20.52
CA TYR A 345 4.66 7.20 19.88
C TYR A 345 3.48 8.08 20.31
N TYR A 346 2.27 7.55 20.42
CA TYR A 346 1.14 8.32 20.95
C TYR A 346 1.36 8.77 22.39
N VAL A 347 1.94 7.92 23.25
CA VAL A 347 2.30 8.30 24.63
C VAL A 347 3.37 9.39 24.60
N GLN A 348 4.41 9.24 23.79
CA GLN A 348 5.49 10.22 23.69
C GLN A 348 4.99 11.60 23.22
N ILE A 349 4.07 11.66 22.25
CA ILE A 349 3.47 12.91 21.74
C ILE A 349 2.74 13.69 22.85
N LEU A 350 2.12 13.00 23.80
CA LEU A 350 1.39 13.62 24.89
C LEU A 350 2.28 14.08 26.05
N THR A 351 3.53 13.64 26.10
CA THR A 351 4.51 13.99 27.13
C THR A 351 5.51 15.07 26.69
N THR A 352 5.49 15.40 25.40
CA THR A 352 6.26 16.51 24.78
C THR A 352 5.35 17.71 24.51
#